data_ebeb67d7c70e4792cfc282b9d84cfdb7
#
_entry.id   ebeb67d7c70e4792cfc282b9d84cfdb7
#
_cell.length_a   1.000
_cell.length_b   1.000
_cell.length_c   1.000
_cell.angle_alpha   90.00
_cell.angle_beta   90.00
_cell.angle_gamma   90.00
#
_symmetry.space_group_name_H-M   'P 1'
#
loop_
_entity.id
_entity.type
_entity.pdbx_description
1 polymer ?
#
loop_
_entity_poly.entity_id
_entity_poly.type
_entity_poly.pdbx_seq_one_letter_code
_entity_poly.pdbx_strand_id
1 'polypeptide(L)'
;MTVNPINQAQQHLVVTATREYIQRAEQLFEREFPLPRVSFDLSGRIAGMFRVRRQQREIRYNPYLFGKYFDDNVVNTVPHEVAHYLVSELYGWHNVRPHGVEWKAVMRRLGAEPTVTCRYDLSGVPQRLQRRFNYSCHCTTHALSAVRHNRVQGGQGHYTCRQCRQPLVYAG
;
A
#
# COMPACT_ATOMS: atom_id res chain seq x y z
N MET A 1 -1.44 0.08 23.83
CA MET A 1 -2.38 1.20 23.54
C MET A 1 -2.73 1.13 22.05
N THR A 2 -3.99 1.37 21.69
CA THR A 2 -4.43 1.40 20.29
C THR A 2 -4.14 2.78 19.69
N VAL A 3 -3.59 2.83 18.49
CA VAL A 3 -3.36 4.08 17.75
C VAL A 3 -4.70 4.61 17.25
N ASN A 4 -4.97 5.89 17.48
CA ASN A 4 -6.13 6.58 16.92
C ASN A 4 -5.87 6.98 15.46
N PRO A 5 -6.90 6.93 14.59
CA PRO A 5 -6.78 7.48 13.26
C PRO A 5 -6.68 9.01 13.31
N ILE A 6 -6.11 9.61 12.26
CA ILE A 6 -6.10 11.07 12.11
C ILE A 6 -7.52 11.64 12.07
N ASN A 7 -7.69 12.80 12.71
CA ASN A 7 -8.95 13.54 12.72
C ASN A 7 -9.20 14.29 11.39
N GLN A 8 -10.37 14.92 11.28
CA GLN A 8 -10.76 15.61 10.05
C GLN A 8 -9.84 16.78 9.68
N ALA A 9 -9.34 17.54 10.67
CA ALA A 9 -8.39 18.62 10.41
C ALA A 9 -7.06 18.08 9.85
N GLN A 10 -6.54 17.00 10.42
CA GLN A 10 -5.32 16.33 9.92
C GLN A 10 -5.54 15.73 8.53
N GLN A 11 -6.72 15.13 8.25
CA GLN A 11 -7.05 14.65 6.91
C GLN A 11 -7.05 15.81 5.90
N HIS A 12 -7.58 16.97 6.28
CA HIS A 12 -7.55 18.15 5.43
C HIS A 12 -6.10 18.59 5.12
N LEU A 13 -5.21 18.60 6.10
CA LEU A 13 -3.79 18.89 5.89
C LEU A 13 -3.12 17.92 4.89
N VAL A 14 -3.41 16.62 4.99
CA VAL A 14 -2.88 15.62 4.05
C VAL A 14 -3.42 15.83 2.63
N VAL A 15 -4.71 16.17 2.49
CA VAL A 15 -5.31 16.50 1.19
C VAL A 15 -4.66 17.75 0.60
N THR A 16 -4.43 18.78 1.43
CA THR A 16 -3.76 20.01 1.01
C THR A 16 -2.32 19.73 0.55
N ALA A 17 -1.54 19.00 1.33
CA ALA A 17 -0.19 18.59 0.94
C ALA A 17 -0.18 17.78 -0.38
N THR A 18 -1.15 16.88 -0.56
CA THR A 18 -1.29 16.13 -1.83
C THR A 18 -1.51 17.08 -3.01
N ARG A 19 -2.36 18.09 -2.87
CA ARG A 19 -2.62 19.10 -3.91
C ARG A 19 -1.40 19.96 -4.18
N GLU A 20 -0.68 20.39 -3.17
CA GLU A 20 0.53 21.20 -3.28
C GLU A 20 1.63 20.48 -4.08
N TYR A 21 1.83 19.16 -3.84
CA TYR A 21 2.75 18.36 -4.63
C TYR A 21 2.29 18.22 -6.10
N ILE A 22 0.98 18.12 -6.36
CA ILE A 22 0.44 18.08 -7.73
C ILE A 22 0.64 19.44 -8.41
N GLN A 23 0.32 20.55 -7.75
CA GLN A 23 0.54 21.90 -8.28
C GLN A 23 2.02 22.17 -8.56
N ARG A 24 2.92 21.73 -7.68
CA ARG A 24 4.37 21.78 -7.96
C ARG A 24 4.72 20.99 -9.22
N ALA A 25 4.14 19.81 -9.41
CA ALA A 25 4.35 19.02 -10.61
C ALA A 25 3.82 19.71 -11.87
N GLU A 26 2.67 20.40 -11.80
CA GLU A 26 2.13 21.17 -12.94
C GLU A 26 3.13 22.23 -13.42
N GLN A 27 3.75 22.94 -12.48
CA GLN A 27 4.82 23.90 -12.80
C GLN A 27 6.07 23.22 -13.37
N LEU A 28 6.51 22.09 -12.81
CA LEU A 28 7.72 21.38 -13.21
C LEU A 28 7.61 20.70 -14.57
N PHE A 29 6.41 20.26 -14.94
CA PHE A 29 6.14 19.52 -16.17
C PHE A 29 5.40 20.36 -17.22
N GLU A 30 5.09 21.63 -16.90
CA GLU A 30 4.34 22.57 -17.76
C GLU A 30 3.04 21.93 -18.30
N ARG A 31 2.33 21.22 -17.41
CA ARG A 31 1.15 20.43 -17.74
C ARG A 31 0.18 20.38 -16.56
N GLU A 32 -1.10 20.53 -16.82
CA GLU A 32 -2.18 20.29 -15.85
C GLU A 32 -2.37 18.80 -15.57
N PHE A 33 -2.66 18.49 -14.30
CA PHE A 33 -2.97 17.14 -13.85
C PHE A 33 -4.34 17.11 -13.14
N PRO A 34 -5.30 16.27 -13.59
CA PRO A 34 -6.58 16.10 -12.90
C PRO A 34 -6.36 15.69 -11.45
N LEU A 35 -7.08 16.30 -10.50
CA LEU A 35 -6.93 15.93 -9.09
C LEU A 35 -7.45 14.49 -8.86
N PRO A 36 -6.64 13.58 -8.31
CA PRO A 36 -7.07 12.24 -7.94
C PRO A 36 -8.01 12.31 -6.73
N ARG A 37 -8.90 11.33 -6.59
CA ARG A 37 -9.64 11.16 -5.36
C ARG A 37 -8.68 10.81 -4.23
N VAL A 38 -8.86 11.40 -3.05
CA VAL A 38 -8.12 11.04 -1.83
C VAL A 38 -9.07 10.36 -0.85
N SER A 39 -8.64 9.25 -0.26
CA SER A 39 -9.39 8.53 0.78
C SER A 39 -8.49 8.04 1.91
N PHE A 40 -9.07 7.82 3.10
CA PHE A 40 -8.39 7.43 4.35
C PHE A 40 -8.95 6.10 4.86
N ASP A 41 -8.79 5.05 4.06
CA ASP A 41 -9.43 3.75 4.30
C ASP A 41 -8.45 2.57 4.29
N LEU A 42 -7.13 2.84 4.32
CA LEU A 42 -6.12 1.80 4.48
C LEU A 42 -5.95 1.41 5.94
N SER A 43 -5.45 0.19 6.15
CA SER A 43 -5.09 -0.34 7.46
C SER A 43 -3.87 -1.26 7.37
N GLY A 44 -3.32 -1.63 8.51
CA GLY A 44 -2.14 -2.50 8.57
C GLY A 44 -0.86 -1.76 8.20
N ARG A 45 0.04 -2.44 7.47
CA ARG A 45 1.40 -1.96 7.20
C ARG A 45 1.55 -0.97 6.04
N ILE A 46 0.53 -0.80 5.23
CA ILE A 46 0.58 0.05 4.04
C ILE A 46 0.20 1.47 4.45
N ALA A 47 1.12 2.44 4.28
CA ALA A 47 0.90 3.83 4.65
C ALA A 47 0.14 4.61 3.57
N GLY A 48 0.46 4.38 2.30
CA GLY A 48 -0.18 4.97 1.14
C GLY A 48 -0.36 3.96 0.02
N MET A 49 -1.24 4.27 -0.92
CA MET A 49 -1.46 3.46 -2.12
C MET A 49 -2.09 4.32 -3.21
N PHE A 50 -1.42 4.44 -4.34
CA PHE A 50 -2.05 4.89 -5.57
C PHE A 50 -2.69 3.71 -6.30
N ARG A 51 -3.89 3.89 -6.84
CA ARG A 51 -4.54 2.90 -7.72
C ARG A 51 -5.33 3.56 -8.84
N VAL A 52 -5.45 2.83 -9.94
CA VAL A 52 -6.39 3.13 -11.04
C VAL A 52 -7.49 2.07 -11.03
N ARG A 53 -8.75 2.49 -10.99
CA ARG A 53 -9.91 1.59 -11.08
C ARG A 53 -10.97 2.21 -11.99
N ARG A 54 -11.36 1.52 -13.07
CA ARG A 54 -12.35 2.01 -14.04
C ARG A 54 -12.05 3.46 -14.48
N GLN A 55 -10.79 3.74 -14.83
CA GLN A 55 -10.27 5.06 -15.23
C GLN A 55 -10.25 6.13 -14.11
N GLN A 56 -10.71 5.84 -12.93
CA GLN A 56 -10.58 6.75 -11.78
C GLN A 56 -9.23 6.57 -11.11
N ARG A 57 -8.55 7.70 -10.86
CA ARG A 57 -7.30 7.78 -10.11
C ARG A 57 -7.63 8.04 -8.66
N GLU A 58 -7.04 7.28 -7.77
CA GLU A 58 -7.25 7.42 -6.34
C GLU A 58 -5.95 7.22 -5.58
N ILE A 59 -5.67 8.14 -4.67
CA ILE A 59 -4.63 8.02 -3.66
C ILE A 59 -5.31 7.70 -2.34
N ARG A 60 -4.86 6.64 -1.68
CA ARG A 60 -5.41 6.16 -0.42
C ARG A 60 -4.34 6.24 0.65
N TYR A 61 -4.69 6.71 1.83
CA TYR A 61 -3.80 6.81 2.97
C TYR A 61 -4.30 5.96 4.14
N ASN A 62 -3.38 5.56 5.01
CA ASN A 62 -3.67 4.83 6.24
C ASN A 62 -3.83 5.81 7.39
N PRO A 63 -5.06 6.09 7.86
CA PRO A 63 -5.30 7.09 8.89
C PRO A 63 -4.60 6.76 10.22
N TYR A 64 -4.34 5.49 10.50
CA TYR A 64 -3.68 5.06 11.74
C TYR A 64 -2.16 5.26 11.67
N LEU A 65 -1.52 4.93 10.54
CA LEU A 65 -0.10 5.21 10.36
C LEU A 65 0.18 6.72 10.32
N PHE A 66 -0.69 7.50 9.69
CA PHE A 66 -0.64 8.95 9.78
C PHE A 66 -0.89 9.45 11.21
N GLY A 67 -1.79 8.83 11.99
CA GLY A 67 -2.00 9.19 13.39
C GLY A 67 -0.78 8.95 14.28
N LYS A 68 0.03 7.93 13.97
CA LYS A 68 1.24 7.59 14.73
C LYS A 68 2.49 8.33 14.25
N TYR A 69 2.60 8.63 12.96
CA TYR A 69 3.78 9.19 12.29
C TYR A 69 3.38 10.29 11.31
N PHE A 70 2.68 11.33 11.81
CA PHE A 70 2.03 12.33 10.95
C PHE A 70 3.02 13.05 10.05
N ASP A 71 4.00 13.73 10.65
CA ASP A 71 4.95 14.58 9.92
C ASP A 71 5.80 13.78 8.93
N ASP A 72 6.24 12.59 9.35
CA ASP A 72 7.02 11.70 8.49
C ASP A 72 6.20 11.22 7.28
N ASN A 73 4.91 10.87 7.48
CA ASN A 73 4.05 10.45 6.37
C ASN A 73 3.71 11.62 5.42
N VAL A 74 3.54 12.82 5.92
CA VAL A 74 3.30 14.01 5.07
C VAL A 74 4.51 14.27 4.18
N VAL A 75 5.73 14.15 4.72
CA VAL A 75 6.98 14.43 3.98
C VAL A 75 7.38 13.27 3.04
N ASN A 76 7.12 12.02 3.42
CA ASN A 76 7.62 10.86 2.69
C ASN A 76 6.52 10.10 1.94
N THR A 77 5.37 9.81 2.58
CA THR A 77 4.30 9.01 1.96
C THR A 77 3.48 9.82 0.96
N VAL A 78 3.19 11.08 1.25
CA VAL A 78 2.40 11.91 0.32
C VAL A 78 3.10 12.09 -1.03
N PRO A 79 4.37 12.57 -1.12
CA PRO A 79 5.04 12.68 -2.41
C PRO A 79 5.27 11.32 -3.08
N HIS A 80 5.45 10.23 -2.32
CA HIS A 80 5.56 8.88 -2.85
C HIS A 80 4.33 8.47 -3.68
N GLU A 81 3.14 8.65 -3.12
CA GLU A 81 1.89 8.31 -3.81
C GLU A 81 1.54 9.29 -4.94
N VAL A 82 1.86 10.57 -4.75
CA VAL A 82 1.74 11.57 -5.83
C VAL A 82 2.67 11.23 -6.98
N ALA A 83 3.91 10.77 -6.72
CA ALA A 83 4.82 10.36 -7.78
C ALA A 83 4.29 9.15 -8.57
N HIS A 84 3.65 8.16 -7.91
CA HIS A 84 2.97 7.08 -8.61
C HIS A 84 1.83 7.59 -9.50
N TYR A 85 1.03 8.54 -9.00
CA TYR A 85 -0.03 9.18 -9.76
C TYR A 85 0.55 9.89 -10.99
N LEU A 86 1.56 10.75 -10.83
CA LEU A 86 2.18 11.51 -11.91
C LEU A 86 2.82 10.61 -12.97
N VAL A 87 3.50 9.56 -12.56
CA VAL A 87 4.07 8.56 -13.48
C VAL A 87 2.98 7.89 -14.32
N SER A 88 1.83 7.58 -13.70
CA SER A 88 0.66 7.05 -14.41
C SER A 88 0.13 8.02 -15.48
N GLU A 89 0.10 9.33 -15.20
CA GLU A 89 -0.39 10.36 -16.12
C GLU A 89 0.63 10.71 -17.23
N LEU A 90 1.92 10.64 -16.93
CA LEU A 90 2.99 10.99 -17.87
C LEU A 90 3.32 9.85 -18.84
N TYR A 91 3.33 8.60 -18.36
CA TYR A 91 3.86 7.45 -19.10
C TYR A 91 2.83 6.34 -19.31
N GLY A 92 1.68 6.40 -18.61
CA GLY A 92 0.68 5.34 -18.59
C GLY A 92 0.99 4.25 -17.57
N TRP A 93 -0.05 3.81 -16.86
CA TRP A 93 0.04 2.88 -15.73
C TRP A 93 0.73 1.53 -16.04
N HIS A 94 0.57 1.02 -17.26
CA HIS A 94 1.10 -0.31 -17.65
C HIS A 94 2.52 -0.28 -18.24
N ASN A 95 3.05 0.91 -18.52
CA ASN A 95 4.28 1.07 -19.30
C ASN A 95 5.54 1.20 -18.42
N VAL A 96 5.37 1.35 -17.12
CA VAL A 96 6.47 1.64 -16.18
C VAL A 96 6.50 0.64 -15.03
N ARG A 97 7.68 0.39 -14.51
CA ARG A 97 7.84 -0.44 -13.30
C ARG A 97 7.56 0.40 -12.06
N PRO A 98 6.81 -0.14 -11.07
CA PRO A 98 6.70 0.51 -9.76
C PRO A 98 8.10 0.82 -9.20
N HIS A 99 8.30 2.05 -8.72
CA HIS A 99 9.58 2.54 -8.20
C HIS A 99 10.75 2.47 -9.20
N GLY A 100 10.43 2.44 -10.51
CA GLY A 100 11.40 2.46 -11.61
C GLY A 100 12.13 3.80 -11.74
N VAL A 101 12.86 3.96 -12.83
CA VAL A 101 13.66 5.17 -13.09
C VAL A 101 12.79 6.42 -13.23
N GLU A 102 11.60 6.26 -13.82
CA GLU A 102 10.62 7.34 -14.02
C GLU A 102 10.08 7.83 -12.66
N TRP A 103 9.68 6.90 -11.78
CA TRP A 103 9.20 7.24 -10.46
C TRP A 103 10.28 7.93 -9.62
N LYS A 104 11.52 7.42 -9.64
CA LYS A 104 12.64 8.05 -8.95
C LYS A 104 12.95 9.45 -9.48
N ALA A 105 12.85 9.64 -10.79
CA ALA A 105 13.05 10.95 -11.41
C ALA A 105 11.98 11.95 -10.97
N VAL A 106 10.69 11.53 -10.95
CA VAL A 106 9.59 12.36 -10.47
C VAL A 106 9.76 12.72 -8.99
N MET A 107 10.10 11.75 -8.12
CA MET A 107 10.35 12.01 -6.70
C MET A 107 11.42 13.10 -6.49
N ARG A 108 12.58 12.99 -7.18
CA ARG A 108 13.65 14.00 -7.09
C ARG A 108 13.20 15.38 -7.59
N ARG A 109 12.45 15.44 -8.68
CA ARG A 109 11.90 16.69 -9.20
C ARG A 109 10.91 17.34 -8.22
N LEU A 110 10.15 16.54 -7.48
CA LEU A 110 9.29 17.03 -6.41
C LEU A 110 10.06 17.44 -5.15
N GLY A 111 11.39 17.28 -5.12
CA GLY A 111 12.22 17.57 -3.95
C GLY A 111 12.09 16.55 -2.83
N ALA A 112 11.67 15.31 -3.15
CA ALA A 112 11.50 14.22 -2.21
C ALA A 112 12.50 13.08 -2.47
N GLU A 113 12.96 12.42 -1.40
CA GLU A 113 13.85 11.27 -1.50
C GLU A 113 13.13 10.04 -2.06
N PRO A 114 13.66 9.36 -3.09
CA PRO A 114 13.03 8.20 -3.71
C PRO A 114 13.19 6.93 -2.88
N THR A 115 12.75 6.98 -1.62
CA THR A 115 12.80 5.84 -0.68
C THR A 115 11.58 4.95 -0.91
N VAL A 116 11.82 3.66 -1.13
CA VAL A 116 10.77 2.69 -1.51
C VAL A 116 10.00 2.16 -0.30
N THR A 117 10.60 2.11 0.89
CA THR A 117 10.02 1.45 2.06
C THR A 117 10.22 2.25 3.34
N CYS A 118 9.13 2.63 3.99
CA CYS A 118 9.14 3.04 5.39
C CYS A 118 8.97 1.80 6.29
N ARG A 119 9.86 1.63 7.27
CA ARG A 119 9.75 0.56 8.27
C ARG A 119 9.14 1.13 9.54
N TYR A 120 7.84 1.30 9.55
CA TYR A 120 7.11 1.74 10.74
C TYR A 120 6.95 0.61 11.76
N ASP A 121 7.04 0.96 13.04
CA ASP A 121 6.55 0.10 14.10
C ASP A 121 5.02 0.08 14.08
N LEU A 122 4.46 -1.12 13.91
CA LEU A 122 3.02 -1.34 13.76
C LEU A 122 2.31 -1.61 15.09
N SER A 123 3.00 -1.50 16.23
CA SER A 123 2.38 -1.68 17.55
C SER A 123 1.23 -0.69 17.73
N GLY A 124 0.06 -1.20 18.12
CA GLY A 124 -1.17 -0.43 18.28
C GLY A 124 -1.90 -0.04 16.99
N VAL A 125 -1.30 -0.26 15.79
CA VAL A 125 -1.96 -0.02 14.51
C VAL A 125 -2.90 -1.18 14.19
N PRO A 126 -4.19 -0.95 13.86
CA PRO A 126 -5.11 -2.02 13.49
C PRO A 126 -4.59 -2.83 12.31
N GLN A 127 -4.47 -4.13 12.51
CA GLN A 127 -4.04 -5.08 11.49
C GLN A 127 -5.24 -5.87 11.00
N ARG A 128 -5.31 -6.10 9.69
CA ARG A 128 -6.28 -7.06 9.17
C ARG A 128 -5.93 -8.45 9.67
N LEU A 129 -6.73 -8.99 10.57
CA LEU A 129 -6.60 -10.35 11.03
C LEU A 129 -6.84 -11.30 9.85
N GLN A 130 -5.77 -11.89 9.36
CA GLN A 130 -5.88 -12.94 8.34
C GLN A 130 -6.30 -14.24 9.04
N ARG A 131 -7.49 -14.73 8.71
CA ARG A 131 -7.92 -16.06 9.16
C ARG A 131 -6.91 -17.11 8.70
N ARG A 132 -6.42 -17.91 9.63
CA ARG A 132 -5.51 -19.02 9.39
C ARG A 132 -6.25 -20.33 9.55
N PHE A 133 -5.87 -21.31 8.75
CA PHE A 133 -6.46 -22.65 8.73
C PHE A 133 -5.34 -23.66 8.96
N ASN A 134 -5.56 -24.56 9.90
CA ASN A 134 -4.57 -25.56 10.25
C ASN A 134 -4.57 -26.71 9.24
N TYR A 135 -3.40 -27.06 8.78
CA TYR A 135 -3.13 -28.20 7.92
C TYR A 135 -2.03 -29.02 8.56
N SER A 136 -2.17 -30.34 8.54
CA SER A 136 -1.17 -31.25 9.05
C SER A 136 -0.45 -31.97 7.92
N CYS A 137 0.80 -32.31 8.15
CA CYS A 137 1.55 -33.33 7.42
C CYS A 137 2.05 -34.37 8.43
N HIS A 138 2.83 -35.31 7.97
CA HIS A 138 3.39 -36.34 8.84
C HIS A 138 4.28 -35.79 9.98
N CYS A 139 4.96 -34.66 9.77
CA CYS A 139 5.96 -34.16 10.72
C CYS A 139 5.52 -32.94 11.55
N THR A 140 4.55 -32.14 11.10
CA THR A 140 4.15 -30.91 11.80
C THR A 140 2.82 -30.32 11.30
N THR A 141 2.32 -29.32 12.01
CA THR A 141 1.14 -28.54 11.60
C THR A 141 1.55 -27.21 10.94
N HIS A 142 0.82 -26.82 9.92
CA HIS A 142 1.04 -25.62 9.13
C HIS A 142 -0.18 -24.71 9.13
N ALA A 143 -0.01 -23.40 9.33
CA ALA A 143 -1.08 -22.43 9.26
C ALA A 143 -1.16 -21.81 7.86
N LEU A 144 -2.10 -22.24 7.03
CA LEU A 144 -2.34 -21.67 5.72
C LEU A 144 -3.23 -20.42 5.79
N SER A 145 -2.98 -19.45 4.89
CA SER A 145 -3.87 -18.29 4.72
C SER A 145 -5.20 -18.70 4.11
N ALA A 146 -6.25 -17.88 4.29
CA ALA A 146 -7.57 -18.11 3.70
C ALA A 146 -7.53 -18.30 2.18
N VAL A 147 -6.66 -17.54 1.47
CA VAL A 147 -6.48 -17.71 0.03
C VAL A 147 -5.97 -19.10 -0.34
N ARG A 148 -4.97 -19.60 0.40
CA ARG A 148 -4.44 -20.96 0.18
C ARG A 148 -5.45 -22.04 0.56
N HIS A 149 -6.14 -21.85 1.69
CA HIS A 149 -7.20 -22.74 2.13
C HIS A 149 -8.31 -22.83 1.08
N ASN A 150 -8.87 -21.70 0.62
CA ASN A 150 -9.94 -21.69 -0.38
C ASN A 150 -9.50 -22.35 -1.70
N ARG A 151 -8.23 -22.18 -2.10
CA ARG A 151 -7.69 -22.84 -3.30
C ARG A 151 -7.66 -24.36 -3.15
N VAL A 152 -7.27 -24.86 -1.97
CA VAL A 152 -7.32 -26.31 -1.69
C VAL A 152 -8.76 -26.83 -1.66
N GLN A 153 -9.66 -26.14 -0.94
CA GLN A 153 -11.08 -26.54 -0.83
C GLN A 153 -11.80 -26.50 -2.18
N GLY A 154 -11.42 -25.57 -3.05
CA GLY A 154 -11.96 -25.47 -4.41
C GLY A 154 -11.27 -26.39 -5.45
N GLY A 155 -10.40 -27.32 -5.02
CA GLY A 155 -9.72 -28.25 -5.92
C GLY A 155 -8.71 -27.58 -6.89
N GLN A 156 -8.38 -26.30 -6.67
CA GLN A 156 -7.52 -25.51 -7.57
C GLN A 156 -6.02 -25.62 -7.23
N GLY A 157 -5.66 -26.48 -6.27
CA GLY A 157 -4.25 -26.69 -5.93
C GLY A 157 -4.08 -27.48 -4.63
N HIS A 158 -2.88 -27.98 -4.44
CA HIS A 158 -2.44 -28.68 -3.23
C HIS A 158 -1.11 -28.09 -2.76
N TYR A 159 -0.80 -28.28 -1.49
CA TYR A 159 0.45 -27.84 -0.88
C TYR A 159 1.15 -29.03 -0.21
N THR A 160 2.47 -29.04 -0.24
CA THR A 160 3.32 -30.06 0.36
C THR A 160 4.20 -29.45 1.44
N CYS A 161 4.53 -30.22 2.44
CA CYS A 161 5.49 -29.84 3.46
C CYS A 161 6.91 -29.76 2.86
N ARG A 162 7.61 -28.66 3.13
CA ARG A 162 8.98 -28.48 2.63
C ARG A 162 9.98 -29.44 3.30
N GLN A 163 9.69 -29.91 4.49
CA GLN A 163 10.56 -30.79 5.27
C GLN A 163 10.36 -32.27 4.90
N CYS A 164 9.13 -32.79 5.06
CA CYS A 164 8.85 -34.21 4.81
C CYS A 164 8.25 -34.50 3.42
N ARG A 165 8.02 -33.47 2.60
CA ARG A 165 7.47 -33.51 1.24
C ARG A 165 6.09 -34.17 1.12
N GLN A 166 5.44 -34.50 2.26
CA GLN A 166 4.10 -35.05 2.28
C GLN A 166 3.04 -33.97 2.03
N PRO A 167 1.90 -34.32 1.43
CA PRO A 167 0.77 -33.41 1.24
C PRO A 167 0.30 -32.82 2.56
N LEU A 168 -0.17 -31.56 2.51
CA LEU A 168 -0.82 -30.92 3.63
C LEU A 168 -2.31 -31.23 3.59
N VAL A 169 -2.81 -31.85 4.66
CA VAL A 169 -4.21 -32.21 4.85
C VAL A 169 -4.85 -31.21 5.81
N TYR A 170 -6.06 -30.74 5.50
CA TYR A 170 -6.81 -29.83 6.37
C TYR A 170 -7.17 -30.55 7.68
N ALA A 171 -6.87 -29.91 8.81
CA ALA A 171 -7.00 -30.51 10.13
C ALA A 171 -8.26 -30.07 10.91
N GLY A 172 -9.19 -29.30 10.22
CA GLY A 172 -10.41 -28.81 10.86
C GLY A 172 -10.31 -27.37 11.36
#